data_35e9d7913c8738fdf7e6679ea8c780b7
#
_entry.id   35e9d7913c8738fdf7e6679ea8c780b7
#
_cell.length_a   1.000
_cell.length_b   1.000
_cell.length_c   1.000
_cell.angle_alpha   90.00
_cell.angle_beta   90.00
_cell.angle_gamma   90.00
#
_symmetry.space_group_name_H-M   'P 1'
#
loop_
_entity.id
_entity.type
_entity.pdbx_description
1 polymer ?
#
loop_
_entity_poly.entity_id
_entity_poly.type
_entity_poly.pdbx_seq_one_letter_code
_entity_poly.pdbx_strand_id
1 'polypeptide(L)'
;GGKSPFIIFDDADQARALDAAVFMIFSNNGERCTAGSRILVQQSIYADFVQKFTERAKRIAVGDPLDEHTTIGPMITPQHLAKVRHYIELGSQEGATMLCGGLVQPSYTAALPAHVAQGNYVWPTVFADVDNRMQIAQHEIFGPVACLIPFRDEAHAVQLANDIAYGLSSYVWTENLGKAHRVAGAVEAGMCFVNSQNVRDLRQPFGGTKASGTGREGGTWSYEVFLEPKNVAVATGQHHIPHWGT
;
A
#
# COMPACT_ATOMS: atom_id res chain seq x y z
N GLY A 1 -7.99 2.59 -5.73
CA GLY A 1 -6.99 1.57 -5.39
C GLY A 1 -5.56 2.07 -5.50
N GLY A 2 -4.60 1.19 -5.26
CA GLY A 2 -3.20 1.57 -5.31
C GLY A 2 -2.25 0.39 -5.25
N LYS A 3 -0.98 0.67 -5.50
CA LYS A 3 0.16 -0.23 -5.38
C LYS A 3 1.27 0.52 -4.65
N SER A 4 0.98 0.92 -3.42
CA SER A 4 1.73 1.90 -2.66
C SER A 4 3.18 1.48 -2.42
N PRO A 5 4.17 2.34 -2.73
CA PRO A 5 5.57 2.07 -2.41
C PRO A 5 5.81 2.21 -0.90
N PHE A 6 6.52 1.24 -0.33
CA PHE A 6 7.00 1.23 1.04
C PHE A 6 8.53 1.26 1.00
N ILE A 7 9.11 2.45 1.15
CA ILE A 7 10.51 2.74 0.88
C ILE A 7 11.31 2.69 2.19
N ILE A 8 12.34 1.85 2.26
CA ILE A 8 13.17 1.65 3.44
C ILE A 8 14.62 1.94 3.11
N PHE A 9 15.15 3.02 3.67
CA PHE A 9 16.57 3.38 3.59
C PHE A 9 17.39 2.66 4.66
N ASP A 10 18.70 2.56 4.44
CA ASP A 10 19.62 1.87 5.34
C ASP A 10 19.78 2.57 6.70
N ASP A 11 19.50 3.86 6.77
CA ASP A 11 19.51 4.66 7.99
C ASP A 11 18.18 4.63 8.77
N ALA A 12 17.19 3.83 8.35
CA ALA A 12 15.91 3.70 9.06
C ALA A 12 16.04 2.88 10.35
N ASP A 13 15.10 3.07 11.29
CA ASP A 13 14.86 2.09 12.36
C ASP A 13 14.34 0.79 11.72
N GLN A 14 15.27 -0.14 11.48
CA GLN A 14 15.02 -1.38 10.75
C GLN A 14 13.96 -2.26 11.43
N ALA A 15 13.93 -2.29 12.76
CA ALA A 15 12.99 -3.13 13.49
C ALA A 15 11.55 -2.62 13.32
N ARG A 16 11.34 -1.31 13.50
CA ARG A 16 10.03 -0.68 13.30
C ARG A 16 9.59 -0.69 11.84
N ALA A 17 10.51 -0.46 10.90
CA ALA A 17 10.24 -0.53 9.48
C ALA A 17 9.77 -1.93 9.05
N LEU A 18 10.41 -2.98 9.60
CA LEU A 18 10.02 -4.37 9.36
C LEU A 18 8.62 -4.66 9.90
N ASP A 19 8.33 -4.29 11.16
CA ASP A 19 7.02 -4.49 11.77
C ASP A 19 5.92 -3.78 10.97
N ALA A 20 6.18 -2.54 10.58
CA ALA A 20 5.25 -1.76 9.77
C ALA A 20 5.04 -2.33 8.37
N ALA A 21 6.10 -2.79 7.69
CA ALA A 21 6.00 -3.41 6.37
C ALA A 21 5.16 -4.69 6.39
N VAL A 22 5.41 -5.57 7.37
CA VAL A 22 4.63 -6.80 7.58
C VAL A 22 3.16 -6.48 7.84
N PHE A 23 2.89 -5.52 8.74
CA PHE A 23 1.53 -5.08 9.05
C PHE A 23 0.83 -4.48 7.82
N MET A 24 1.51 -3.62 7.06
CA MET A 24 0.90 -2.88 5.95
C MET A 24 0.48 -3.76 4.79
N ILE A 25 1.16 -4.87 4.54
CA ILE A 25 0.78 -5.78 3.45
C ILE A 25 -0.11 -6.92 3.90
N PHE A 26 0.04 -7.44 5.13
CA PHE A 26 -0.68 -8.65 5.52
C PHE A 26 -1.93 -8.38 6.38
N SER A 27 -2.04 -7.24 7.05
CA SER A 27 -3.26 -6.89 7.78
C SER A 27 -4.48 -6.83 6.86
N ASN A 28 -5.62 -7.27 7.35
CA ASN A 28 -6.86 -7.39 6.58
C ASN A 28 -6.65 -8.19 5.27
N ASN A 29 -5.90 -9.29 5.34
CA ASN A 29 -5.59 -10.18 4.20
C ASN A 29 -4.89 -9.48 3.01
N GLY A 30 -4.29 -8.30 3.20
CA GLY A 30 -3.80 -7.46 2.10
C GLY A 30 -4.92 -6.81 1.27
N GLU A 31 -6.17 -6.96 1.67
CA GLU A 31 -7.36 -6.35 1.04
C GLU A 31 -7.55 -4.90 1.54
N ARG A 32 -6.53 -4.07 1.29
CA ARG A 32 -6.49 -2.64 1.66
C ARG A 32 -5.99 -1.80 0.49
N CYS A 33 -6.69 -0.74 0.17
CA CYS A 33 -6.29 0.21 -0.89
C CYS A 33 -4.94 0.90 -0.60
N THR A 34 -4.60 1.06 0.68
CA THR A 34 -3.33 1.66 1.12
C THR A 34 -2.25 0.62 1.46
N ALA A 35 -2.42 -0.66 1.10
CA ALA A 35 -1.43 -1.68 1.37
C ALA A 35 -0.06 -1.32 0.77
N GLY A 36 0.99 -1.39 1.59
CA GLY A 36 2.39 -1.18 1.16
C GLY A 36 2.93 -2.41 0.44
N SER A 37 2.35 -2.75 -0.71
CA SER A 37 2.59 -4.03 -1.40
C SER A 37 3.85 -4.04 -2.27
N ARG A 38 4.40 -2.87 -2.62
CA ARG A 38 5.73 -2.71 -3.22
C ARG A 38 6.72 -2.25 -2.15
N ILE A 39 7.52 -3.17 -1.63
CA ILE A 39 8.49 -2.88 -0.57
C ILE A 39 9.83 -2.62 -1.24
N LEU A 40 10.19 -1.34 -1.34
CA LEU A 40 11.45 -0.88 -1.91
C LEU A 40 12.49 -0.82 -0.80
N VAL A 41 13.55 -1.62 -0.89
CA VAL A 41 14.57 -1.73 0.15
C VAL A 41 15.93 -1.34 -0.41
N GLN A 42 16.66 -0.49 0.32
CA GLN A 42 18.00 -0.07 -0.12
C GLN A 42 18.94 -1.27 -0.21
N GLN A 43 19.72 -1.33 -1.27
CA GLN A 43 20.57 -2.48 -1.64
C GLN A 43 21.51 -2.92 -0.50
N SER A 44 22.04 -1.97 0.27
CA SER A 44 22.98 -2.26 1.40
C SER A 44 22.37 -3.12 2.50
N ILE A 45 21.03 -3.07 2.67
CA ILE A 45 20.30 -3.82 3.71
C ILE A 45 19.35 -4.88 3.12
N TYR A 46 19.28 -5.00 1.80
CA TYR A 46 18.25 -5.79 1.12
C TYR A 46 18.22 -7.25 1.55
N ALA A 47 19.37 -7.93 1.53
CA ALA A 47 19.43 -9.36 1.81
C ALA A 47 18.99 -9.70 3.25
N ASP A 48 19.46 -8.93 4.23
CA ASP A 48 19.09 -9.09 5.65
C ASP A 48 17.60 -8.79 5.88
N PHE A 49 17.11 -7.70 5.27
CA PHE A 49 15.70 -7.33 5.37
C PHE A 49 14.78 -8.39 4.75
N VAL A 50 15.08 -8.88 3.55
CA VAL A 50 14.33 -9.95 2.86
C VAL A 50 14.24 -11.21 3.71
N GLN A 51 15.37 -11.63 4.30
CA GLN A 51 15.40 -12.78 5.19
C GLN A 51 14.46 -12.59 6.39
N LYS A 52 14.62 -11.48 7.12
CA LYS A 52 13.80 -11.16 8.30
C LYS A 52 12.32 -11.01 7.97
N PHE A 53 11.99 -10.34 6.87
CA PHE A 53 10.62 -10.16 6.41
C PHE A 53 9.96 -11.51 6.09
N THR A 54 10.68 -12.40 5.38
CA THR A 54 10.20 -13.74 5.04
C THR A 54 9.96 -14.60 6.29
N GLU A 55 10.87 -14.54 7.26
CA GLU A 55 10.70 -15.26 8.54
C GLU A 55 9.46 -14.76 9.32
N ARG A 56 9.19 -13.46 9.29
CA ARG A 56 7.98 -12.88 9.90
C ARG A 56 6.71 -13.30 9.15
N ALA A 57 6.73 -13.28 7.82
CA ALA A 57 5.61 -13.71 6.99
C ALA A 57 5.21 -15.18 7.23
N LYS A 58 6.20 -16.08 7.37
CA LYS A 58 5.98 -17.49 7.66
C LYS A 58 5.28 -17.75 9.00
N ARG A 59 5.41 -16.84 9.97
CA ARG A 59 4.81 -16.97 11.32
C ARG A 59 3.40 -16.40 11.44
N ILE A 60 2.88 -15.79 10.38
CA ILE A 60 1.51 -15.25 10.38
C ILE A 60 0.52 -16.39 10.42
N ALA A 61 -0.34 -16.39 11.44
CA ALA A 61 -1.38 -17.40 11.61
C ALA A 61 -2.52 -17.20 10.62
N VAL A 62 -2.74 -18.20 9.77
CA VAL A 62 -3.87 -18.26 8.84
C VAL A 62 -4.87 -19.28 9.37
N GLY A 63 -6.14 -18.92 9.55
CA GLY A 63 -7.08 -19.79 10.22
C GLY A 63 -8.52 -19.32 10.25
N ASP A 64 -9.26 -19.87 11.20
CA ASP A 64 -10.64 -19.49 11.47
C ASP A 64 -10.73 -18.02 11.91
N PRO A 65 -11.51 -17.15 11.22
CA PRO A 65 -11.64 -15.75 11.61
C PRO A 65 -12.30 -15.52 12.97
N LEU A 66 -12.92 -16.54 13.57
CA LEU A 66 -13.48 -16.48 14.92
C LEU A 66 -12.48 -16.89 16.02
N ASP A 67 -11.29 -17.39 15.65
CA ASP A 67 -10.22 -17.68 16.59
C ASP A 67 -9.36 -16.42 16.80
N GLU A 68 -9.23 -15.98 18.05
CA GLU A 68 -8.46 -14.79 18.43
C GLU A 68 -6.95 -14.86 18.07
N HIS A 69 -6.42 -16.05 17.83
CA HIS A 69 -5.04 -16.27 17.40
C HIS A 69 -4.86 -16.16 15.87
N THR A 70 -5.94 -16.11 15.12
CA THR A 70 -5.88 -15.95 13.65
C THR A 70 -5.54 -14.51 13.28
N THR A 71 -4.54 -14.35 12.43
CA THR A 71 -4.17 -13.04 11.85
C THR A 71 -4.77 -12.82 10.47
N ILE A 72 -4.84 -13.89 9.67
CA ILE A 72 -5.39 -13.87 8.31
C ILE A 72 -6.52 -14.90 8.20
N GLY A 73 -7.70 -14.43 7.83
CA GLY A 73 -8.86 -15.24 7.49
C GLY A 73 -8.97 -15.55 6.00
N PRO A 74 -10.14 -16.03 5.54
CA PRO A 74 -10.37 -16.28 4.12
C PRO A 74 -10.55 -14.98 3.32
N MET A 75 -10.23 -15.03 2.03
CA MET A 75 -10.57 -13.97 1.07
C MET A 75 -12.09 -13.85 0.93
N ILE A 76 -12.55 -12.64 0.59
CA ILE A 76 -13.98 -12.31 0.60
C ILE A 76 -14.83 -13.16 -0.38
N THR A 77 -14.31 -13.54 -1.54
CA THR A 77 -15.02 -14.34 -2.54
C THR A 77 -14.12 -15.32 -3.27
N PRO A 78 -14.67 -16.41 -3.85
CA PRO A 78 -13.91 -17.33 -4.71
C PRO A 78 -13.30 -16.65 -5.94
N GLN A 79 -13.99 -15.67 -6.52
CA GLN A 79 -13.50 -14.90 -7.67
C GLN A 79 -12.27 -14.09 -7.29
N HIS A 80 -12.28 -13.49 -6.10
CA HIS A 80 -11.14 -12.73 -5.61
C HIS A 80 -9.96 -13.65 -5.27
N LEU A 81 -10.21 -14.81 -4.66
CA LEU A 81 -9.20 -15.84 -4.47
C LEU A 81 -8.55 -16.25 -5.79
N ALA A 82 -9.34 -16.49 -6.84
CA ALA A 82 -8.84 -16.85 -8.17
C ALA A 82 -7.94 -15.72 -8.74
N LYS A 83 -8.32 -14.45 -8.59
CA LYS A 83 -7.49 -13.30 -8.97
C LYS A 83 -6.14 -13.31 -8.24
N VAL A 84 -6.13 -13.45 -6.93
CA VAL A 84 -4.90 -13.46 -6.12
C VAL A 84 -4.00 -14.62 -6.51
N ARG A 85 -4.56 -15.83 -6.70
CA ARG A 85 -3.82 -17.02 -7.14
C ARG A 85 -3.19 -16.82 -8.51
N HIS A 86 -3.93 -16.22 -9.46
CA HIS A 86 -3.39 -15.88 -10.78
C HIS A 86 -2.13 -14.98 -10.67
N TYR A 87 -2.14 -13.96 -9.82
CA TYR A 87 -0.96 -13.12 -9.64
C TYR A 87 0.21 -13.84 -8.94
N ILE A 88 -0.07 -14.79 -8.05
CA ILE A 88 0.98 -15.62 -7.45
C ILE A 88 1.65 -16.50 -8.52
N GLU A 89 0.87 -17.10 -9.40
CA GLU A 89 1.40 -17.87 -10.54
C GLU A 89 2.20 -17.00 -11.49
N LEU A 90 1.64 -15.83 -11.83
CA LEU A 90 2.25 -14.87 -12.73
C LEU A 90 3.59 -14.37 -12.22
N GLY A 91 3.71 -14.07 -10.91
CA GLY A 91 4.98 -13.64 -10.31
C GLY A 91 6.10 -14.66 -10.51
N SER A 92 5.80 -15.95 -10.36
CA SER A 92 6.76 -17.02 -10.63
C SER A 92 7.08 -17.14 -12.13
N GLN A 93 6.09 -16.95 -13.01
CA GLN A 93 6.28 -16.98 -14.46
C GLN A 93 7.10 -15.79 -14.96
N GLU A 94 6.97 -14.62 -14.33
CA GLU A 94 7.75 -13.42 -14.64
C GLU A 94 9.20 -13.50 -14.11
N GLY A 95 9.54 -14.53 -13.33
CA GLY A 95 10.89 -14.78 -12.84
C GLY A 95 11.18 -14.19 -11.45
N ALA A 96 10.17 -13.72 -10.71
CA ALA A 96 10.35 -13.32 -9.32
C ALA A 96 10.61 -14.53 -8.42
N THR A 97 11.46 -14.36 -7.42
CA THR A 97 11.82 -15.42 -6.47
C THR A 97 10.78 -15.52 -5.36
N MET A 98 9.93 -16.56 -5.39
CA MET A 98 8.98 -16.81 -4.30
C MET A 98 9.67 -17.43 -3.09
N LEU A 99 9.68 -16.75 -1.95
CA LEU A 99 10.38 -17.16 -0.73
C LEU A 99 9.48 -17.88 0.28
N CYS A 100 8.19 -17.60 0.29
CA CYS A 100 7.20 -18.29 1.11
C CYS A 100 5.78 -18.08 0.57
N GLY A 101 4.81 -18.80 1.13
CA GLY A 101 3.41 -18.75 0.70
C GLY A 101 3.13 -19.62 -0.52
N GLY A 102 2.42 -19.07 -1.48
CA GLY A 102 2.07 -19.75 -2.73
C GLY A 102 0.64 -20.31 -2.77
N LEU A 103 0.38 -21.19 -3.72
CA LEU A 103 -0.96 -21.67 -4.04
C LEU A 103 -1.45 -22.82 -3.16
N VAL A 104 -0.51 -23.54 -2.56
CA VAL A 104 -0.77 -24.70 -1.71
C VAL A 104 -0.43 -24.34 -0.28
N GLN A 105 -1.14 -24.94 0.68
CA GLN A 105 -0.83 -24.76 2.09
C GLN A 105 0.64 -25.13 2.36
N PRO A 106 1.45 -24.19 2.86
CA PRO A 106 2.86 -24.49 3.16
C PRO A 106 2.99 -25.46 4.33
N SER A 107 4.00 -26.34 4.27
CA SER A 107 4.26 -27.34 5.31
C SER A 107 4.65 -26.77 6.67
N TYR A 108 5.05 -25.49 6.71
CA TYR A 108 5.39 -24.77 7.96
C TYR A 108 4.17 -24.15 8.65
N THR A 109 2.97 -24.26 8.09
CA THR A 109 1.72 -23.74 8.68
C THR A 109 0.91 -24.84 9.34
N ALA A 110 0.14 -24.50 10.38
CA ALA A 110 -0.83 -25.42 10.95
C ALA A 110 -1.94 -25.76 9.94
N ALA A 111 -2.46 -26.97 10.00
CA ALA A 111 -3.61 -27.37 9.19
C ALA A 111 -4.83 -26.52 9.55
N LEU A 112 -5.60 -26.11 8.53
CA LEU A 112 -6.86 -25.44 8.77
C LEU A 112 -7.85 -26.37 9.48
N PRO A 113 -8.62 -25.87 10.47
CA PRO A 113 -9.70 -26.65 11.07
C PRO A 113 -10.68 -27.13 10.00
N ALA A 114 -11.19 -28.36 10.15
CA ALA A 114 -12.02 -29.03 9.13
C ALA A 114 -13.25 -28.18 8.71
N HIS A 115 -13.87 -27.47 9.66
CA HIS A 115 -15.05 -26.65 9.40
C HIS A 115 -14.80 -25.40 8.56
N VAL A 116 -13.56 -24.93 8.46
CA VAL A 116 -13.17 -23.77 7.63
C VAL A 116 -12.26 -24.13 6.44
N ALA A 117 -11.83 -25.39 6.34
CA ALA A 117 -10.86 -25.84 5.31
C ALA A 117 -11.31 -25.62 3.87
N GLN A 118 -12.63 -25.49 3.63
CA GLN A 118 -13.21 -25.20 2.31
C GLN A 118 -13.29 -23.68 2.02
N GLY A 119 -12.80 -22.83 2.91
CA GLY A 119 -12.80 -21.38 2.74
C GLY A 119 -11.80 -20.90 1.67
N ASN A 120 -11.91 -19.65 1.31
CA ASN A 120 -11.09 -19.01 0.27
C ASN A 120 -9.71 -18.59 0.80
N TYR A 121 -8.90 -19.52 1.27
CA TYR A 121 -7.61 -19.22 1.90
C TYR A 121 -6.47 -19.02 0.91
N VAL A 122 -5.64 -18.02 1.24
CA VAL A 122 -4.34 -17.75 0.60
C VAL A 122 -3.33 -17.46 1.71
N TRP A 123 -2.13 -18.01 1.61
CA TRP A 123 -1.08 -17.79 2.60
C TRP A 123 -0.26 -16.54 2.27
N PRO A 124 0.30 -15.84 3.29
CA PRO A 124 1.23 -14.75 3.09
C PRO A 124 2.31 -15.14 2.09
N THR A 125 2.31 -14.47 0.94
CA THR A 125 3.23 -14.77 -0.16
C THR A 125 4.23 -13.65 -0.33
N VAL A 126 5.51 -14.01 -0.38
CA VAL A 126 6.63 -13.06 -0.49
C VAL A 126 7.41 -13.37 -1.76
N PHE A 127 7.48 -12.37 -2.64
CA PHE A 127 8.36 -12.38 -3.79
C PHE A 127 9.55 -11.44 -3.56
N ALA A 128 10.77 -11.94 -3.76
CA ALA A 128 12.01 -11.17 -3.79
C ALA A 128 12.52 -11.02 -5.22
N ASP A 129 13.50 -10.12 -5.38
CA ASP A 129 14.14 -9.84 -6.66
C ASP A 129 13.16 -9.44 -7.76
N VAL A 130 12.09 -8.75 -7.35
CA VAL A 130 11.04 -8.30 -8.25
C VAL A 130 11.57 -7.12 -9.09
N ASP A 131 11.43 -7.21 -10.41
CA ASP A 131 11.60 -6.03 -11.29
C ASP A 131 10.33 -5.19 -11.25
N ASN A 132 10.48 -3.86 -11.12
CA ASN A 132 9.33 -2.95 -11.05
C ASN A 132 8.39 -3.03 -12.26
N ARG A 133 8.87 -3.53 -13.41
CA ARG A 133 8.08 -3.72 -14.62
C ARG A 133 7.20 -4.97 -14.62
N MET A 134 7.43 -5.91 -13.70
CA MET A 134 6.60 -7.10 -13.56
C MET A 134 5.16 -6.73 -13.22
N GLN A 135 4.19 -7.44 -13.75
CA GLN A 135 2.77 -7.17 -13.50
C GLN A 135 2.41 -7.29 -12.02
N ILE A 136 3.09 -8.19 -11.29
CA ILE A 136 2.90 -8.31 -9.83
C ILE A 136 3.33 -7.05 -9.06
N ALA A 137 4.26 -6.23 -9.62
CA ALA A 137 4.66 -4.94 -9.07
C ALA A 137 3.79 -3.79 -9.58
N GLN A 138 3.20 -3.90 -10.76
CA GLN A 138 2.43 -2.85 -11.41
C GLN A 138 0.93 -2.90 -11.11
N HIS A 139 0.36 -4.09 -10.88
CA HIS A 139 -1.08 -4.24 -10.70
C HIS A 139 -1.48 -4.40 -9.23
N GLU A 140 -2.63 -3.86 -8.88
CA GLU A 140 -3.23 -4.02 -7.54
C GLU A 140 -3.79 -5.45 -7.39
N ILE A 141 -3.05 -6.30 -6.67
CA ILE A 141 -3.44 -7.69 -6.40
C ILE A 141 -4.61 -7.73 -5.42
N PHE A 142 -4.55 -6.88 -4.38
CA PHE A 142 -5.53 -6.77 -3.30
C PHE A 142 -5.62 -8.08 -2.49
N GLY A 143 -4.46 -8.60 -2.11
CA GLY A 143 -4.28 -9.85 -1.37
C GLY A 143 -2.96 -9.88 -0.63
N PRO A 144 -2.67 -10.93 0.17
CA PRO A 144 -1.49 -11.01 1.02
C PRO A 144 -0.21 -11.37 0.22
N VAL A 145 0.14 -10.54 -0.74
CA VAL A 145 1.28 -10.74 -1.66
C VAL A 145 2.20 -9.54 -1.61
N ALA A 146 3.41 -9.74 -1.08
CA ALA A 146 4.46 -8.74 -0.98
C ALA A 146 5.46 -8.84 -2.14
N CYS A 147 5.81 -7.70 -2.75
CA CYS A 147 6.84 -7.58 -3.77
C CYS A 147 8.03 -6.79 -3.20
N LEU A 148 9.17 -7.44 -2.97
CA LEU A 148 10.39 -6.80 -2.49
C LEU A 148 11.30 -6.45 -3.67
N ILE A 149 11.67 -5.18 -3.76
CA ILE A 149 12.42 -4.59 -4.87
C ILE A 149 13.65 -3.87 -4.32
N PRO A 150 14.88 -4.20 -4.74
CA PRO A 150 16.05 -3.47 -4.32
C PRO A 150 16.17 -2.11 -5.04
N PHE A 151 16.65 -1.09 -4.32
CA PHE A 151 17.04 0.18 -4.93
C PHE A 151 18.46 0.59 -4.49
N ARG A 152 19.13 1.40 -5.30
CA ARG A 152 20.54 1.80 -5.09
C ARG A 152 20.67 3.01 -4.18
N ASP A 153 19.94 4.07 -4.48
CA ASP A 153 20.06 5.40 -3.89
C ASP A 153 18.71 6.14 -3.88
N GLU A 154 18.69 7.34 -3.30
CA GLU A 154 17.47 8.16 -3.14
C GLU A 154 16.78 8.43 -4.50
N ALA A 155 17.55 8.76 -5.54
CA ALA A 155 17.00 9.06 -6.87
C ALA A 155 16.34 7.81 -7.48
N HIS A 156 16.97 6.65 -7.36
CA HIS A 156 16.44 5.39 -7.85
C HIS A 156 15.19 4.95 -7.08
N ALA A 157 15.15 5.17 -5.75
CA ALA A 157 13.95 4.90 -4.95
C ALA A 157 12.75 5.72 -5.43
N VAL A 158 12.94 7.02 -5.66
CA VAL A 158 11.89 7.92 -6.18
C VAL A 158 11.47 7.52 -7.59
N GLN A 159 12.42 7.18 -8.46
CA GLN A 159 12.13 6.70 -9.82
C GLN A 159 11.23 5.47 -9.77
N LEU A 160 11.61 4.42 -9.02
CA LEU A 160 10.83 3.20 -8.88
C LEU A 160 9.45 3.47 -8.24
N ALA A 161 9.39 4.35 -7.24
CA ALA A 161 8.15 4.71 -6.58
C ALA A 161 7.15 5.33 -7.56
N ASN A 162 7.62 6.20 -8.46
CA ASN A 162 6.79 6.95 -9.40
C ASN A 162 6.49 6.22 -10.71
N ASP A 163 7.29 5.20 -11.07
CA ASP A 163 7.13 4.39 -12.28
C ASP A 163 5.99 3.37 -12.11
N ILE A 164 4.78 3.90 -11.99
CA ILE A 164 3.52 3.16 -11.84
C ILE A 164 2.32 4.06 -12.18
N ALA A 165 1.22 3.44 -12.58
CA ALA A 165 -0.02 4.15 -12.88
C ALA A 165 -0.77 4.69 -11.65
N TYR A 166 -0.50 4.16 -10.47
CA TYR A 166 -1.19 4.52 -9.22
C TYR A 166 -0.43 5.59 -8.42
N GLY A 167 -1.14 6.27 -7.51
CA GLY A 167 -0.57 7.27 -6.61
C GLY A 167 -1.48 7.53 -5.39
N LEU A 168 -1.92 6.48 -4.67
CA LEU A 168 -2.77 6.65 -3.49
C LEU A 168 -1.96 7.04 -2.26
N SER A 169 -1.08 6.17 -1.79
CA SER A 169 -0.23 6.42 -0.63
C SER A 169 1.21 5.99 -0.86
N SER A 170 2.11 6.49 -0.01
CA SER A 170 3.51 6.11 0.07
C SER A 170 3.98 6.09 1.51
N TYR A 171 5.01 5.30 1.78
CA TYR A 171 5.64 5.15 3.09
C TYR A 171 7.14 5.34 2.94
N VAL A 172 7.75 6.17 3.78
CA VAL A 172 9.18 6.49 3.73
C VAL A 172 9.79 6.27 5.11
N TRP A 173 10.77 5.40 5.18
CA TRP A 173 11.49 5.05 6.40
C TRP A 173 12.93 5.49 6.32
N THR A 174 13.32 6.47 7.12
CA THR A 174 14.68 7.04 7.24
C THR A 174 14.77 7.89 8.50
N GLU A 175 15.90 7.85 9.18
CA GLU A 175 16.18 8.75 10.31
C GLU A 175 16.74 10.11 9.86
N ASN A 176 17.01 10.30 8.57
CA ASN A 176 17.47 11.57 8.00
C ASN A 176 16.28 12.45 7.62
N LEU A 177 16.04 13.50 8.42
CA LEU A 177 14.94 14.44 8.20
C LEU A 177 14.95 15.09 6.82
N GLY A 178 16.13 15.50 6.32
CA GLY A 178 16.25 16.12 5.00
C GLY A 178 15.89 15.13 3.87
N LYS A 179 16.35 13.87 3.97
CA LYS A 179 15.98 12.80 3.04
C LYS A 179 14.46 12.54 3.09
N ALA A 180 13.88 12.45 4.28
CA ALA A 180 12.45 12.24 4.46
C ALA A 180 11.62 13.29 3.71
N HIS A 181 11.95 14.58 3.87
CA HIS A 181 11.26 15.67 3.17
C HIS A 181 11.45 15.65 1.65
N ARG A 182 12.68 15.41 1.16
CA ARG A 182 12.94 15.34 -0.29
C ARG A 182 12.17 14.20 -0.94
N VAL A 183 12.25 12.99 -0.36
CA VAL A 183 11.58 11.81 -0.90
C VAL A 183 10.06 11.96 -0.82
N ALA A 184 9.52 12.40 0.32
CA ALA A 184 8.08 12.64 0.48
C ALA A 184 7.56 13.68 -0.51
N GLY A 185 8.33 14.73 -0.80
CA GLY A 185 7.97 15.75 -1.79
C GLY A 185 8.11 15.30 -3.25
N ALA A 186 8.96 14.31 -3.52
CA ALA A 186 9.22 13.83 -4.88
C ALA A 186 8.35 12.63 -5.30
N VAL A 187 7.80 11.87 -4.33
CA VAL A 187 6.91 10.73 -4.62
C VAL A 187 5.51 11.21 -5.00
N GLU A 188 5.03 10.77 -6.16
CA GLU A 188 3.74 11.13 -6.73
C GLU A 188 2.60 10.31 -6.10
N ALA A 189 2.29 10.60 -4.85
CA ALA A 189 1.19 9.99 -4.11
C ALA A 189 0.35 11.06 -3.39
N GLY A 190 -0.93 10.80 -3.22
CA GLY A 190 -1.81 11.74 -2.52
C GLY A 190 -1.58 11.79 -1.02
N MET A 191 -0.96 10.75 -0.46
CA MET A 191 -0.58 10.67 0.96
C MET A 191 0.83 10.11 1.10
N CYS A 192 1.62 10.68 2.01
CA CYS A 192 2.93 10.15 2.37
C CYS A 192 3.04 10.05 3.90
N PHE A 193 3.45 8.88 4.38
CA PHE A 193 3.69 8.61 5.80
C PHE A 193 5.18 8.40 6.03
N VAL A 194 5.77 9.19 6.91
CA VAL A 194 7.20 9.09 7.25
C VAL A 194 7.35 8.42 8.61
N ASN A 195 8.18 7.38 8.68
CA ASN A 195 8.43 6.55 9.88
C ASN A 195 7.14 6.09 10.60
N SER A 196 6.11 5.82 9.80
CA SER A 196 4.76 5.50 10.27
C SER A 196 4.05 4.55 9.29
N GLN A 197 3.08 3.80 9.80
CA GLN A 197 2.18 2.97 9.03
C GLN A 197 0.77 3.60 9.01
N ASN A 198 0.42 4.33 7.99
CA ASN A 198 -0.96 4.81 7.75
C ASN A 198 -1.72 5.25 9.03
N VAL A 199 -1.07 6.04 9.89
CA VAL A 199 -1.73 6.65 11.05
C VAL A 199 -2.66 7.74 10.52
N ARG A 200 -3.96 7.45 10.52
CA ARG A 200 -4.97 8.28 9.88
C ARG A 200 -5.63 9.24 10.88
N ASP A 201 -5.65 10.52 10.53
CA ASP A 201 -6.55 11.51 11.12
C ASP A 201 -7.65 11.82 10.08
N LEU A 202 -8.92 11.63 10.45
CA LEU A 202 -10.05 11.85 9.55
C LEU A 202 -10.25 13.31 9.11
N ARG A 203 -9.57 14.24 9.76
CA ARG A 203 -9.54 15.66 9.39
C ARG A 203 -8.52 15.97 8.28
N GLN A 204 -7.60 15.06 8.01
CA GLN A 204 -6.61 15.19 6.95
C GLN A 204 -7.15 14.73 5.59
N PRO A 205 -6.65 15.31 4.49
CA PRO A 205 -7.09 14.92 3.16
C PRO A 205 -6.68 13.47 2.85
N PHE A 206 -7.64 12.68 2.43
CA PHE A 206 -7.45 11.33 1.92
C PHE A 206 -7.80 11.25 0.44
N GLY A 207 -6.92 10.68 -0.36
CA GLY A 207 -7.14 10.48 -1.78
C GLY A 207 -5.83 10.31 -2.54
N GLY A 208 -5.94 9.95 -3.80
CA GLY A 208 -4.81 9.64 -4.67
C GLY A 208 -4.63 10.64 -5.80
N THR A 209 -3.55 10.41 -6.54
CA THR A 209 -3.25 11.02 -7.82
C THR A 209 -3.24 9.94 -8.91
N LYS A 210 -3.00 10.31 -10.15
CA LYS A 210 -2.94 9.38 -11.28
C LYS A 210 -4.21 8.50 -11.35
N ALA A 211 -4.08 7.22 -11.65
CA ALA A 211 -5.20 6.28 -11.72
C ALA A 211 -5.82 5.93 -10.35
N SER A 212 -5.21 6.34 -9.24
CA SER A 212 -5.79 6.13 -7.91
C SER A 212 -6.99 7.01 -7.61
N GLY A 213 -7.19 8.10 -8.36
CA GLY A 213 -8.39 8.91 -8.28
C GLY A 213 -8.14 10.41 -8.32
N THR A 214 -9.23 11.15 -8.22
CA THR A 214 -9.28 12.62 -8.21
C THR A 214 -9.98 13.11 -6.94
N GLY A 215 -9.72 14.35 -6.56
CA GLY A 215 -10.31 14.94 -5.35
C GLY A 215 -9.67 14.41 -4.06
N ARG A 216 -10.15 14.94 -2.95
CA ARG A 216 -9.76 14.52 -1.59
C ARG A 216 -10.99 14.47 -0.70
N GLU A 217 -11.09 13.43 0.13
CA GLU A 217 -12.06 13.36 1.21
C GLU A 217 -11.38 13.62 2.55
N GLY A 218 -12.17 13.91 3.58
CA GLY A 218 -11.69 14.21 4.94
C GLY A 218 -11.67 15.71 5.23
N GLY A 219 -12.10 16.10 6.43
CA GLY A 219 -12.15 17.48 6.84
C GLY A 219 -12.88 18.40 5.87
N THR A 220 -12.31 19.57 5.62
CA THR A 220 -12.89 20.59 4.72
C THR A 220 -12.80 20.23 3.24
N TRP A 221 -11.87 19.35 2.84
CA TRP A 221 -11.73 18.92 1.43
C TRP A 221 -12.94 18.16 0.92
N SER A 222 -13.71 17.49 1.79
CA SER A 222 -14.94 16.82 1.40
C SER A 222 -15.96 17.79 0.81
N TYR A 223 -16.00 19.04 1.26
CA TYR A 223 -16.93 20.03 0.75
C TYR A 223 -16.64 20.41 -0.71
N GLU A 224 -15.38 20.41 -1.13
CA GLU A 224 -14.99 20.69 -2.51
C GLU A 224 -15.42 19.58 -3.48
N VAL A 225 -15.56 18.34 -2.99
CA VAL A 225 -15.93 17.18 -3.80
C VAL A 225 -17.45 16.93 -3.81
N PHE A 226 -18.11 17.13 -2.66
CA PHE A 226 -19.52 16.73 -2.47
C PHE A 226 -20.50 17.88 -2.49
N LEU A 227 -20.06 19.14 -2.48
CA LEU A 227 -20.92 20.33 -2.51
C LEU A 227 -20.64 21.21 -3.72
N GLU A 228 -21.67 21.90 -4.18
CA GLU A 228 -21.57 22.91 -5.23
C GLU A 228 -21.59 24.31 -4.59
N PRO A 229 -20.50 25.07 -4.61
CA PRO A 229 -20.47 26.42 -4.05
C PRO A 229 -21.31 27.38 -4.90
N LYS A 230 -22.14 28.18 -4.24
CA LYS A 230 -22.94 29.23 -4.88
C LYS A 230 -22.69 30.56 -4.18
N ASN A 231 -22.27 31.57 -4.93
CA ASN A 231 -22.21 32.94 -4.41
C ASN A 231 -23.58 33.59 -4.48
N VAL A 232 -24.07 34.11 -3.35
CA VAL A 232 -25.28 34.92 -3.28
C VAL A 232 -24.89 36.25 -2.66
N ALA A 233 -24.94 37.32 -3.48
CA ALA A 233 -24.68 38.68 -3.03
C ALA A 233 -26.01 39.44 -2.90
N VAL A 234 -26.29 39.96 -1.70
CA VAL A 234 -27.47 40.74 -1.40
C VAL A 234 -27.07 42.14 -0.94
N ALA A 235 -27.51 43.16 -1.64
CA ALA A 235 -27.31 44.53 -1.21
C ALA A 235 -28.17 44.81 0.01
N THR A 236 -27.56 45.23 1.12
CA THR A 236 -28.26 45.60 2.36
C THR A 236 -28.61 47.10 2.42
N GLY A 237 -28.32 47.84 1.37
CA GLY A 237 -28.59 49.27 1.21
C GLY A 237 -28.45 49.68 -0.24
N GLN A 238 -28.63 50.99 -0.50
CA GLN A 238 -28.43 51.53 -1.87
C GLN A 238 -26.93 51.67 -2.14
N HIS A 239 -26.50 51.24 -3.34
CA HIS A 239 -25.17 51.47 -3.89
C HIS A 239 -25.28 52.16 -5.24
N HIS A 240 -24.24 52.85 -5.68
CA HIS A 240 -24.21 53.55 -6.93
C HIS A 240 -24.31 52.59 -8.11
N ILE A 241 -25.31 52.81 -8.94
CA ILE A 241 -25.43 52.12 -10.24
C ILE A 241 -25.20 53.19 -11.33
N PRO A 242 -24.15 53.03 -12.17
CA PRO A 242 -23.90 54.01 -13.24
C PRO A 242 -25.06 54.11 -14.24
N HIS A 243 -25.47 55.34 -14.54
CA HIS A 243 -26.45 55.63 -15.60
C HIS A 243 -25.74 55.88 -16.91
N TRP A 244 -25.89 54.98 -17.84
CA TRP A 244 -25.32 55.10 -19.17
C TRP A 244 -26.39 55.44 -20.19
N GLY A 245 -26.06 56.38 -21.14
CA GLY A 245 -26.96 56.73 -22.24
C GLY A 245 -28.05 57.73 -21.90
N THR A 246 -27.91 58.49 -20.82
CA THR A 246 -28.76 59.65 -20.46
C THR A 246 -28.18 60.94 -20.96
#